data_7da8ba723f7e00fbb6870dc373b14241
#
_entry.id   7da8ba723f7e00fbb6870dc373b14241
#
_cell.length_a   1.000
_cell.length_b   1.000
_cell.length_c   1.000
_cell.angle_alpha   90.00
_cell.angle_beta   90.00
_cell.angle_gamma   90.00
#
_symmetry.space_group_name_H-M   'P 1'
#
loop_
_entity.id
_entity.type
_entity.pdbx_description
1 polymer ?
#
loop_
_entity_poly.entity_id
_entity_poly.type
_entity_poly.pdbx_seq_one_letter_code
_entity_poly.pdbx_strand_id
1 'polypeptide(L)'
;MKKRLSYFNTAGFVALTIVGVLLIVFSAPVKQGVSNGIDICLNTVIPSMFPFMCLGQIAINCISDEYVPKFIEKAFFYTFGLPKQAIKTVIIGLCGGYPTGSFVASTQFEKGELSAAQAKKIMLFSLNSGPAFSILAVGENMCHSKVLGLFVFISSTLSCIITGIILGAIGRSSETLEAKPAQFKKDSLSQEFTHSVEKSVGASLKMCGWIMIFSAALSLAENPGIPESVKTILAAVSEVTVGCIKNSNSPVILAAVISWGGICVHCQIKEFMNNVNIKTYEVVLVRAAAAGISAFIMWIMLNIFPQVKSAAAIKNYTVTPTYSGVGITMCLIVLMIIFILDRKVTLGFNKNR
;
A
#
# COMPACT_ATOMS: atom_id res chain seq x y z
N MET A 1 18.10 30.53 -3.68
CA MET A 1 18.40 29.08 -3.64
C MET A 1 19.75 28.70 -2.96
N LYS A 2 20.50 29.60 -2.36
CA LYS A 2 21.84 29.35 -1.77
C LYS A 2 21.90 29.22 -0.22
N LYS A 3 20.77 29.25 0.52
CA LYS A 3 20.76 29.21 2.00
C LYS A 3 20.31 27.86 2.62
N ARG A 4 19.99 26.82 1.83
CA ARG A 4 19.55 25.51 2.36
C ARG A 4 20.65 24.45 2.52
N LEU A 5 21.85 24.71 2.03
CA LEU A 5 22.99 23.78 2.10
C LEU A 5 23.91 23.97 3.33
N SER A 6 23.62 24.95 4.20
CA SER A 6 24.47 25.29 5.34
C SER A 6 24.10 24.61 6.67
N TYR A 7 23.13 23.68 6.69
CA TYR A 7 22.73 22.96 7.91
C TYR A 7 23.05 21.46 7.93
N PHE A 8 24.03 21.02 7.16
CA PHE A 8 24.77 19.83 7.52
C PHE A 8 25.75 20.26 8.64
N ASN A 9 25.18 20.59 9.79
CA ASN A 9 25.95 20.94 10.98
C ASN A 9 26.89 19.78 11.32
N THR A 10 28.00 20.09 11.97
CA THR A 10 28.96 19.13 12.55
C THR A 10 28.25 17.93 13.20
N ALA A 11 27.12 18.12 13.83
CA ALA A 11 26.26 17.07 14.37
C ALA A 11 25.74 16.06 13.31
N GLY A 12 25.33 16.53 12.14
CA GLY A 12 24.88 15.66 11.06
C GLY A 12 26.01 14.83 10.45
N PHE A 13 27.20 15.45 10.31
CA PHE A 13 28.41 14.73 9.86
C PHE A 13 28.83 13.68 10.88
N VAL A 14 28.86 14.03 12.17
CA VAL A 14 29.16 13.09 13.27
C VAL A 14 28.16 11.92 13.27
N ALA A 15 26.87 12.21 13.16
CA ALA A 15 25.82 11.16 13.10
C ALA A 15 26.03 10.21 11.90
N LEU A 16 26.31 10.73 10.70
CA LEU A 16 26.61 9.90 9.53
C LEU A 16 27.89 9.05 9.71
N THR A 17 28.93 9.63 10.31
CA THR A 17 30.16 8.91 10.62
C THR A 17 29.89 7.77 11.60
N ILE A 18 29.12 8.03 12.66
CA ILE A 18 28.72 7.00 13.64
C ILE A 18 27.94 5.88 12.93
N VAL A 19 26.94 6.22 12.11
CA VAL A 19 26.18 5.22 11.33
C VAL A 19 27.11 4.42 10.42
N GLY A 20 28.04 5.07 9.71
CA GLY A 20 29.03 4.38 8.86
C GLY A 20 29.91 3.40 9.64
N VAL A 21 30.41 3.80 10.81
CA VAL A 21 31.19 2.92 11.70
C VAL A 21 30.34 1.75 12.18
N LEU A 22 29.10 1.99 12.60
CA LEU A 22 28.19 0.92 13.02
C LEU A 22 27.91 -0.07 11.89
N LEU A 23 27.73 0.37 10.65
CA LEU A 23 27.54 -0.52 9.49
C LEU A 23 28.77 -1.41 9.24
N ILE A 24 29.98 -0.92 9.51
CA ILE A 24 31.23 -1.70 9.38
C ILE A 24 31.34 -2.70 10.55
N VAL A 25 31.17 -2.25 11.77
CA VAL A 25 31.27 -3.09 12.98
C VAL A 25 30.23 -4.20 12.98
N PHE A 26 29.00 -3.89 12.59
CA PHE A 26 27.89 -4.85 12.53
C PHE A 26 27.60 -5.34 11.11
N SER A 27 28.62 -5.43 10.26
CA SER A 27 28.46 -5.77 8.83
C SER A 27 27.77 -7.12 8.60
N ALA A 28 28.02 -8.13 9.42
CA ALA A 28 27.38 -9.44 9.27
C ALA A 28 25.86 -9.41 9.51
N PRO A 29 25.34 -8.90 10.65
CA PRO A 29 23.88 -8.76 10.83
C PRO A 29 23.25 -7.79 9.82
N VAL A 30 23.91 -6.70 9.45
CA VAL A 30 23.41 -5.76 8.41
C VAL A 30 23.25 -6.47 7.07
N LYS A 31 24.27 -7.21 6.63
CA LYS A 31 24.23 -8.01 5.40
C LYS A 31 23.09 -9.01 5.42
N GLN A 32 22.90 -9.72 6.53
CA GLN A 32 21.81 -10.68 6.71
C GLN A 32 20.43 -9.97 6.62
N GLY A 33 20.29 -8.80 7.28
CA GLY A 33 19.07 -8.02 7.24
C GLY A 33 18.73 -7.51 5.84
N VAL A 34 19.72 -7.02 5.08
CA VAL A 34 19.53 -6.63 3.68
C VAL A 34 19.13 -7.83 2.82
N SER A 35 19.77 -8.98 2.99
CA SER A 35 19.41 -10.21 2.28
C SER A 35 17.95 -10.61 2.56
N ASN A 36 17.55 -10.62 3.82
CA ASN A 36 16.16 -10.90 4.22
C ASN A 36 15.18 -9.87 3.62
N GLY A 37 15.57 -8.60 3.56
CA GLY A 37 14.78 -7.55 2.92
C GLY A 37 14.61 -7.78 1.42
N ILE A 38 15.64 -8.23 0.73
CA ILE A 38 15.58 -8.62 -0.69
C ILE A 38 14.62 -9.81 -0.88
N ASP A 39 14.74 -10.83 -0.05
CA ASP A 39 13.86 -12.01 -0.11
C ASP A 39 12.39 -11.65 0.12
N ILE A 40 12.09 -10.76 1.07
CA ILE A 40 10.76 -10.21 1.30
C ILE A 40 10.26 -9.47 0.05
N CYS A 41 11.11 -8.63 -0.57
CA CYS A 41 10.75 -7.89 -1.77
C CYS A 41 10.40 -8.82 -2.93
N LEU A 42 11.28 -9.79 -3.21
CA LEU A 42 11.14 -10.67 -4.38
C LEU A 42 10.02 -11.72 -4.23
N ASN A 43 9.88 -12.28 -3.04
CA ASN A 43 8.98 -13.41 -2.82
C ASN A 43 7.60 -13.02 -2.26
N THR A 44 7.46 -11.81 -1.70
CA THR A 44 6.22 -11.38 -1.05
C THR A 44 5.68 -10.09 -1.63
N VAL A 45 6.46 -9.00 -1.61
CA VAL A 45 5.97 -7.65 -1.85
C VAL A 45 5.75 -7.39 -3.34
N ILE A 46 6.76 -7.60 -4.17
CA ILE A 46 6.66 -7.39 -5.62
C ILE A 46 5.54 -8.25 -6.23
N PRO A 47 5.49 -9.58 -6.02
CA PRO A 47 4.45 -10.41 -6.62
C PRO A 47 3.03 -10.01 -6.19
N SER A 48 2.85 -9.54 -4.96
CA SER A 48 1.53 -9.19 -4.44
C SER A 48 1.06 -7.78 -4.80
N MET A 49 1.97 -6.82 -5.02
CA MET A 49 1.61 -5.40 -5.16
C MET A 49 1.85 -4.83 -6.55
N PHE A 50 2.93 -5.24 -7.23
CA PHE A 50 3.30 -4.67 -8.53
C PHE A 50 2.20 -4.77 -9.60
N PRO A 51 1.50 -5.92 -9.78
CA PRO A 51 0.41 -6.00 -10.75
C PRO A 51 -0.72 -5.01 -10.46
N PHE A 52 -1.07 -4.83 -9.18
CA PHE A 52 -2.11 -3.88 -8.77
C PHE A 52 -1.66 -2.42 -8.96
N MET A 53 -0.38 -2.11 -8.79
CA MET A 53 0.16 -0.79 -9.09
C MET A 53 0.03 -0.47 -10.58
N CYS A 54 0.38 -1.41 -11.46
CA CYS A 54 0.22 -1.26 -12.90
C CYS A 54 -1.25 -1.07 -13.29
N LEU A 55 -2.14 -1.95 -12.79
CA LEU A 55 -3.57 -1.84 -13.05
C LEU A 55 -4.16 -0.53 -12.53
N GLY A 56 -3.71 -0.07 -11.37
CA GLY A 56 -4.12 1.20 -10.79
C GLY A 56 -3.78 2.40 -11.66
N GLN A 57 -2.57 2.45 -12.21
CA GLN A 57 -2.15 3.51 -13.12
C GLN A 57 -2.93 3.48 -14.44
N ILE A 58 -3.16 2.29 -15.01
CA ILE A 58 -3.98 2.13 -16.20
C ILE A 58 -5.42 2.60 -15.94
N ALA A 59 -6.01 2.18 -14.83
CA ALA A 59 -7.39 2.51 -14.49
C ALA A 59 -7.63 4.03 -14.39
N ILE A 60 -6.67 4.78 -13.81
CA ILE A 60 -6.79 6.24 -13.72
C ILE A 60 -6.75 6.89 -15.09
N ASN A 61 -5.91 6.39 -15.98
CA ASN A 61 -5.70 6.99 -17.29
C ASN A 61 -6.77 6.58 -18.30
N CYS A 62 -7.33 5.36 -18.20
CA CYS A 62 -8.23 4.79 -19.18
C CYS A 62 -9.71 4.76 -18.77
N ILE A 63 -10.03 4.79 -17.46
CA ILE A 63 -11.43 4.71 -17.02
C ILE A 63 -12.01 6.12 -16.86
N SER A 64 -13.03 6.43 -17.67
CA SER A 64 -13.78 7.69 -17.56
C SER A 64 -14.65 7.71 -16.31
N ASP A 65 -14.66 8.86 -15.63
CA ASP A 65 -15.51 9.10 -14.46
C ASP A 65 -17.00 9.29 -14.84
N GLU A 66 -17.30 9.39 -16.14
CA GLU A 66 -18.67 9.55 -16.66
C GLU A 66 -19.55 8.30 -16.44
N TYR A 67 -18.92 7.13 -16.32
CA TYR A 67 -19.62 5.87 -16.08
C TYR A 67 -20.10 5.69 -14.61
N VAL A 68 -19.73 6.61 -13.71
CA VAL A 68 -20.15 6.52 -12.30
C VAL A 68 -21.61 6.97 -12.18
N PRO A 69 -22.54 6.08 -11.72
CA PRO A 69 -23.94 6.43 -11.51
C PRO A 69 -24.11 7.56 -10.48
N LYS A 70 -25.01 8.49 -10.74
CA LYS A 70 -25.27 9.66 -9.87
C LYS A 70 -25.58 9.30 -8.41
N PHE A 71 -26.20 8.15 -8.16
CA PHE A 71 -26.49 7.72 -6.78
C PHE A 71 -25.22 7.31 -6.03
N ILE A 72 -24.25 6.66 -6.71
CA ILE A 72 -22.94 6.32 -6.15
C ILE A 72 -22.12 7.59 -5.90
N GLU A 73 -22.12 8.52 -6.85
CA GLU A 73 -21.47 9.83 -6.69
C GLU A 73 -21.98 10.55 -5.44
N LYS A 74 -23.31 10.65 -5.28
CA LYS A 74 -23.94 11.28 -4.11
C LYS A 74 -23.58 10.55 -2.81
N ALA A 75 -23.74 9.22 -2.77
CA ALA A 75 -23.40 8.42 -1.59
C ALA A 75 -21.94 8.61 -1.19
N PHE A 76 -21.01 8.57 -2.15
CA PHE A 76 -19.61 8.74 -1.92
C PHE A 76 -19.25 10.15 -1.42
N PHE A 77 -19.88 11.18 -1.99
CA PHE A 77 -19.72 12.56 -1.55
C PHE A 77 -20.21 12.76 -0.11
N TYR A 78 -21.40 12.24 0.22
CA TYR A 78 -21.94 12.36 1.57
C TYR A 78 -21.11 11.57 2.60
N THR A 79 -20.55 10.44 2.22
CA THR A 79 -19.78 9.56 3.10
C THR A 79 -18.35 10.08 3.33
N PHE A 80 -17.65 10.43 2.26
CA PHE A 80 -16.22 10.78 2.33
C PHE A 80 -15.94 12.27 2.12
N GLY A 81 -16.90 13.06 1.66
CA GLY A 81 -16.69 14.46 1.26
C GLY A 81 -15.71 14.58 0.09
N LEU A 82 -15.77 13.65 -0.85
CA LEU A 82 -14.87 13.56 -2.01
C LEU A 82 -15.65 13.53 -3.33
N PRO A 83 -15.10 14.09 -4.43
CA PRO A 83 -15.75 14.10 -5.72
C PRO A 83 -15.71 12.72 -6.39
N LYS A 84 -16.51 12.53 -7.45
CA LYS A 84 -16.58 11.26 -8.19
C LYS A 84 -15.24 10.78 -8.75
N GLN A 85 -14.35 11.69 -9.13
CA GLN A 85 -13.00 11.37 -9.61
C GLN A 85 -12.15 10.60 -8.61
N ALA A 86 -12.43 10.78 -7.31
CA ALA A 86 -11.73 10.10 -6.23
C ALA A 86 -12.17 8.63 -6.04
N ILE A 87 -13.33 8.22 -6.57
CA ILE A 87 -13.89 6.86 -6.37
C ILE A 87 -12.90 5.80 -6.83
N LYS A 88 -12.41 5.91 -8.07
CA LYS A 88 -11.43 4.96 -8.63
C LYS A 88 -10.16 4.90 -7.81
N THR A 89 -9.67 6.04 -7.34
CA THR A 89 -8.44 6.13 -6.52
C THR A 89 -8.61 5.47 -5.16
N VAL A 90 -9.76 5.67 -4.52
CA VAL A 90 -10.06 5.02 -3.24
C VAL A 90 -10.17 3.51 -3.40
N ILE A 91 -10.88 3.02 -4.42
CA ILE A 91 -10.98 1.58 -4.70
C ILE A 91 -9.59 0.97 -4.95
N ILE A 92 -8.77 1.62 -5.79
CA ILE A 92 -7.41 1.19 -6.08
C ILE A 92 -6.55 1.21 -4.81
N GLY A 93 -6.68 2.23 -3.98
CA GLY A 93 -5.93 2.32 -2.72
C GLY A 93 -6.30 1.23 -1.71
N LEU A 94 -7.58 0.86 -1.64
CA LEU A 94 -8.06 -0.21 -0.75
C LEU A 94 -7.66 -1.61 -1.24
N CYS A 95 -7.56 -1.81 -2.56
CA CYS A 95 -7.28 -3.12 -3.16
C CYS A 95 -5.82 -3.30 -3.60
N GLY A 96 -5.13 -2.21 -3.95
CA GLY A 96 -3.81 -2.26 -4.58
C GLY A 96 -2.63 -2.44 -3.63
N GLY A 97 -2.84 -2.36 -2.33
CA GLY A 97 -1.76 -2.43 -1.34
C GLY A 97 -0.99 -1.11 -1.17
N TYR A 98 -0.11 -1.07 -0.12
CA TYR A 98 0.77 0.08 0.08
C TYR A 98 1.86 0.13 -1.02
N PRO A 99 2.27 1.26 -1.54
CA PRO A 99 1.77 2.62 -1.36
C PRO A 99 0.80 3.05 -2.48
N THR A 100 0.16 2.10 -3.18
CA THR A 100 -0.58 2.33 -4.42
C THR A 100 -1.61 3.46 -4.30
N GLY A 101 -2.38 3.50 -3.20
CA GLY A 101 -3.38 4.55 -3.00
C GLY A 101 -2.77 5.96 -2.99
N SER A 102 -1.63 6.15 -2.30
CA SER A 102 -0.94 7.44 -2.26
C SER A 102 -0.29 7.79 -3.60
N PHE A 103 0.30 6.82 -4.28
CA PHE A 103 0.89 6.98 -5.60
C PHE A 103 -0.14 7.47 -6.62
N VAL A 104 -1.29 6.83 -6.63
CA VAL A 104 -2.40 7.15 -7.53
C VAL A 104 -3.03 8.50 -7.20
N ALA A 105 -3.25 8.80 -5.92
CA ALA A 105 -3.76 10.10 -5.48
C ALA A 105 -2.80 11.26 -5.82
N SER A 106 -1.47 11.04 -5.70
CA SER A 106 -0.45 12.01 -6.15
C SER A 106 -0.53 12.26 -7.65
N THR A 107 -0.68 11.19 -8.44
CA THR A 107 -0.80 11.31 -9.90
C THR A 107 -2.05 12.13 -10.30
N GLN A 108 -3.19 11.91 -9.66
CA GLN A 108 -4.40 12.70 -9.92
C GLN A 108 -4.27 14.16 -9.46
N PHE A 109 -3.60 14.41 -8.34
CA PHE A 109 -3.30 15.76 -7.88
C PHE A 109 -2.41 16.51 -8.89
N GLU A 110 -1.34 15.87 -9.36
CA GLU A 110 -0.42 16.43 -10.37
C GLU A 110 -1.14 16.75 -11.70
N LYS A 111 -2.14 15.96 -12.06
CA LYS A 111 -3.01 16.22 -13.23
C LYS A 111 -4.07 17.32 -12.99
N GLY A 112 -4.23 17.80 -11.77
CA GLY A 112 -5.26 18.77 -11.39
C GLY A 112 -6.68 18.19 -11.32
N GLU A 113 -6.82 16.86 -11.28
CA GLU A 113 -8.10 16.16 -11.12
C GLU A 113 -8.61 16.18 -9.67
N LEU A 114 -7.70 16.32 -8.71
CA LEU A 114 -7.98 16.44 -7.29
C LEU A 114 -7.34 17.71 -6.72
N SER A 115 -7.99 18.35 -5.75
CA SER A 115 -7.36 19.40 -4.96
C SER A 115 -6.36 18.80 -3.95
N ALA A 116 -5.45 19.63 -3.43
CA ALA A 116 -4.51 19.21 -2.39
C ALA A 116 -5.22 18.63 -1.14
N ALA A 117 -6.36 19.23 -0.73
CA ALA A 117 -7.15 18.75 0.39
C ALA A 117 -7.80 17.39 0.12
N GLN A 118 -8.30 17.17 -1.09
CA GLN A 118 -8.89 15.89 -1.52
C GLN A 118 -7.84 14.79 -1.60
N ALA A 119 -6.70 15.05 -2.26
CA ALA A 119 -5.59 14.14 -2.36
C ALA A 119 -5.03 13.78 -0.96
N LYS A 120 -4.84 14.78 -0.08
CA LYS A 120 -4.45 14.58 1.32
C LYS A 120 -5.40 13.63 2.03
N LYS A 121 -6.70 13.86 1.94
CA LYS A 121 -7.71 13.02 2.59
C LYS A 121 -7.60 11.57 2.11
N ILE A 122 -7.52 11.33 0.80
CA ILE A 122 -7.37 9.99 0.22
C ILE A 122 -6.07 9.33 0.71
N MET A 123 -4.94 10.03 0.65
CA MET A 123 -3.65 9.51 1.11
C MET A 123 -3.63 9.12 2.59
N LEU A 124 -4.45 9.76 3.43
CA LEU A 124 -4.53 9.44 4.85
C LEU A 124 -5.31 8.16 5.14
N PHE A 125 -6.45 7.92 4.46
CA PHE A 125 -7.31 6.80 4.82
C PHE A 125 -7.25 5.60 3.87
N SER A 126 -6.93 5.78 2.58
CA SER A 126 -6.93 4.69 1.59
C SER A 126 -5.63 3.87 1.56
N LEU A 127 -4.91 3.85 2.66
CA LEU A 127 -3.69 3.05 2.84
C LEU A 127 -4.05 1.68 3.39
N ASN A 128 -4.19 0.71 2.52
CA ASN A 128 -4.48 -0.68 2.89
C ASN A 128 -3.41 -1.63 2.34
N SER A 129 -3.31 -2.82 2.91
CA SER A 129 -2.35 -3.84 2.47
C SER A 129 -2.73 -4.55 1.17
N GLY A 130 -3.99 -4.40 0.75
CA GLY A 130 -4.55 -5.12 -0.39
C GLY A 130 -4.82 -6.60 -0.13
N PRO A 131 -5.72 -7.23 -0.94
CA PRO A 131 -6.12 -8.63 -0.74
C PRO A 131 -4.98 -9.62 -0.99
N ALA A 132 -4.11 -9.35 -1.97
CA ALA A 132 -3.00 -10.26 -2.28
C ALA A 132 -2.02 -10.39 -1.11
N PHE A 133 -1.65 -9.28 -0.47
CA PHE A 133 -0.78 -9.34 0.70
C PHE A 133 -1.51 -9.94 1.91
N SER A 134 -2.72 -9.47 2.23
CA SER A 134 -3.43 -9.91 3.43
C SER A 134 -3.86 -11.38 3.35
N ILE A 135 -4.39 -11.84 2.19
CA ILE A 135 -4.95 -13.19 2.06
C ILE A 135 -3.88 -14.21 1.72
N LEU A 136 -3.01 -13.90 0.74
CA LEU A 136 -2.01 -14.86 0.26
C LEU A 136 -0.74 -14.80 1.11
N ALA A 137 -0.09 -13.63 1.21
CA ALA A 137 1.17 -13.56 1.93
C ALA A 137 0.98 -13.77 3.44
N VAL A 138 0.06 -13.05 4.07
CA VAL A 138 -0.17 -13.14 5.51
C VAL A 138 -1.04 -14.34 5.87
N GLY A 139 -2.21 -14.47 5.26
CA GLY A 139 -3.16 -15.53 5.60
C GLY A 139 -2.63 -16.92 5.24
N GLU A 140 -2.30 -17.16 3.97
CA GLU A 140 -1.88 -18.48 3.50
C GLU A 140 -0.44 -18.82 3.91
N ASN A 141 0.53 -17.94 3.62
CA ASN A 141 1.93 -18.27 3.80
C ASN A 141 2.41 -18.11 5.27
N MET A 142 1.96 -17.09 5.99
CA MET A 142 2.43 -16.83 7.36
C MET A 142 1.55 -17.49 8.43
N CYS A 143 0.23 -17.49 8.25
CA CYS A 143 -0.75 -17.99 9.23
C CYS A 143 -1.36 -19.34 8.84
N HIS A 144 -1.06 -19.88 7.66
CA HIS A 144 -1.62 -21.12 7.11
C HIS A 144 -3.15 -21.17 7.09
N SER A 145 -3.79 -20.01 6.94
CA SER A 145 -5.26 -19.87 6.91
C SER A 145 -5.70 -18.73 6.00
N LYS A 146 -6.19 -19.08 4.79
CA LYS A 146 -6.78 -18.09 3.86
C LYS A 146 -7.97 -17.35 4.49
N VAL A 147 -8.76 -18.05 5.31
CA VAL A 147 -9.93 -17.46 6.00
C VAL A 147 -9.48 -16.38 6.99
N LEU A 148 -8.41 -16.66 7.76
CA LEU A 148 -7.83 -15.65 8.64
C LEU A 148 -7.30 -14.45 7.84
N GLY A 149 -6.62 -14.69 6.71
CA GLY A 149 -6.15 -13.64 5.82
C GLY A 149 -7.31 -12.79 5.27
N LEU A 150 -8.44 -13.41 4.92
CA LEU A 150 -9.66 -12.70 4.52
C LEU A 150 -10.20 -11.83 5.67
N PHE A 151 -10.22 -12.32 6.90
CA PHE A 151 -10.65 -11.55 8.07
C PHE A 151 -9.73 -10.35 8.32
N VAL A 152 -8.42 -10.54 8.18
CA VAL A 152 -7.43 -9.47 8.25
C VAL A 152 -7.68 -8.41 7.17
N PHE A 153 -7.94 -8.83 5.93
CA PHE A 153 -8.26 -7.92 4.84
C PHE A 153 -9.56 -7.15 5.08
N ILE A 154 -10.62 -7.82 5.52
CA ILE A 154 -11.91 -7.19 5.83
C ILE A 154 -11.74 -6.18 6.97
N SER A 155 -11.09 -6.56 8.08
CA SER A 155 -10.91 -5.68 9.23
C SER A 155 -10.09 -4.44 8.89
N SER A 156 -9.01 -4.58 8.11
CA SER A 156 -8.18 -3.46 7.66
C SER A 156 -8.92 -2.57 6.66
N THR A 157 -9.66 -3.13 5.73
CA THR A 157 -10.46 -2.38 4.75
C THR A 157 -11.57 -1.59 5.43
N LEU A 158 -12.33 -2.22 6.34
CA LEU A 158 -13.35 -1.53 7.12
C LEU A 158 -12.76 -0.42 7.99
N SER A 159 -11.60 -0.62 8.58
CA SER A 159 -10.92 0.43 9.35
C SER A 159 -10.55 1.63 8.47
N CYS A 160 -10.08 1.40 7.26
CA CYS A 160 -9.81 2.46 6.28
C CYS A 160 -11.11 3.21 5.91
N ILE A 161 -12.20 2.50 5.65
CA ILE A 161 -13.50 3.10 5.33
C ILE A 161 -14.01 3.96 6.50
N ILE A 162 -14.01 3.43 7.71
CA ILE A 162 -14.44 4.16 8.92
C ILE A 162 -13.59 5.40 9.13
N THR A 163 -12.27 5.29 9.00
CA THR A 163 -11.35 6.42 9.08
C THR A 163 -11.64 7.46 8.00
N GLY A 164 -11.95 7.03 6.78
CA GLY A 164 -12.36 7.90 5.67
C GLY A 164 -13.67 8.64 5.94
N ILE A 165 -14.65 7.98 6.56
CA ILE A 165 -15.92 8.59 6.99
C ILE A 165 -15.66 9.67 8.05
N ILE A 166 -14.84 9.37 9.05
CA ILE A 166 -14.48 10.33 10.12
C ILE A 166 -13.79 11.56 9.51
N LEU A 167 -12.81 11.35 8.62
CA LEU A 167 -12.13 12.44 7.93
C LEU A 167 -13.07 13.21 6.99
N GLY A 168 -14.05 12.54 6.40
CA GLY A 168 -15.11 13.15 5.60
C GLY A 168 -16.00 14.07 6.41
N ALA A 169 -16.36 13.66 7.63
CA ALA A 169 -17.19 14.45 8.53
C ALA A 169 -16.46 15.69 9.09
N ILE A 170 -15.17 15.54 9.47
CA ILE A 170 -14.35 16.63 10.04
C ILE A 170 -13.97 17.65 8.96
N GLY A 171 -13.66 17.23 7.76
CA GLY A 171 -13.12 18.06 6.69
C GLY A 171 -14.11 18.36 5.56
N ARG A 172 -15.38 18.60 5.84
CA ARG A 172 -16.33 19.17 4.87
C ARG A 172 -15.98 20.63 4.59
N SER A 173 -14.87 20.85 3.89
CA SER A 173 -14.61 22.16 3.33
C SER A 173 -15.56 22.40 2.16
N SER A 174 -16.18 23.58 2.15
CA SER A 174 -17.08 24.09 1.11
C SER A 174 -16.40 24.30 -0.26
N GLU A 175 -15.21 23.77 -0.46
CA GLU A 175 -14.51 23.80 -1.74
C GLU A 175 -15.11 22.73 -2.66
N THR A 176 -16.28 23.05 -3.20
CA THR A 176 -16.69 22.60 -4.52
C THR A 176 -15.75 23.23 -5.54
N LEU A 177 -14.48 22.89 -5.49
CA LEU A 177 -13.63 23.13 -6.65
C LEU A 177 -14.20 22.22 -7.73
N GLU A 178 -14.73 22.87 -8.77
CA GLU A 178 -15.00 22.20 -10.03
C GLU A 178 -13.69 21.52 -10.43
N ALA A 179 -13.59 20.22 -10.13
CA ALA A 179 -12.48 19.41 -10.58
C ALA A 179 -12.46 19.55 -12.10
N LYS A 180 -11.36 20.03 -12.64
CA LYS A 180 -11.22 20.11 -14.11
C LYS A 180 -11.52 18.73 -14.65
N PRO A 181 -12.38 18.61 -15.67
CA PRO A 181 -12.65 17.31 -16.28
C PRO A 181 -11.30 16.69 -16.68
N ALA A 182 -11.13 15.42 -16.34
CA ALA A 182 -9.91 14.68 -16.66
C ALA A 182 -9.61 14.86 -18.16
N GLN A 183 -8.50 15.51 -18.48
CA GLN A 183 -8.05 15.60 -19.87
C GLN A 183 -7.47 14.21 -20.23
N PHE A 184 -8.30 13.35 -20.78
CA PHE A 184 -7.83 12.11 -21.36
C PHE A 184 -6.87 12.45 -22.50
N LYS A 185 -5.57 12.26 -22.29
CA LYS A 185 -4.64 12.17 -23.40
C LYS A 185 -5.10 11.02 -24.28
N LYS A 186 -5.20 11.26 -25.58
CA LYS A 186 -5.49 10.24 -26.58
C LYS A 186 -4.26 9.35 -26.86
N ASP A 187 -3.55 8.94 -25.84
CA ASP A 187 -2.48 7.96 -26.01
C ASP A 187 -3.13 6.58 -26.27
N SER A 188 -2.49 5.74 -27.07
CA SER A 188 -3.01 4.39 -27.29
C SER A 188 -2.97 3.60 -25.98
N LEU A 189 -3.89 2.66 -25.82
CA LEU A 189 -3.92 1.78 -24.63
C LEU A 189 -2.57 1.09 -24.39
N SER A 190 -1.86 0.75 -25.47
CA SER A 190 -0.51 0.17 -25.44
C SER A 190 0.53 1.12 -24.85
N GLN A 191 0.48 2.41 -25.20
CA GLN A 191 1.40 3.43 -24.65
C GLN A 191 1.12 3.67 -23.17
N GLU A 192 -0.16 3.77 -22.78
CA GLU A 192 -0.55 3.90 -21.38
C GLU A 192 -0.14 2.70 -20.55
N PHE A 193 -0.22 1.49 -21.11
CA PHE A 193 0.26 0.27 -20.46
C PHE A 193 1.77 0.35 -20.20
N THR A 194 2.56 0.69 -21.24
CA THR A 194 4.02 0.81 -21.11
C THR A 194 4.42 1.85 -20.07
N HIS A 195 3.79 3.01 -20.10
CA HIS A 195 4.04 4.10 -19.15
C HIS A 195 3.64 3.73 -17.71
N SER A 196 2.52 2.99 -17.57
CA SER A 196 2.06 2.48 -16.27
C SER A 196 3.03 1.48 -15.66
N VAL A 197 3.59 0.58 -16.49
CA VAL A 197 4.62 -0.37 -16.06
C VAL A 197 5.89 0.36 -15.62
N GLU A 198 6.39 1.31 -16.41
CA GLU A 198 7.59 2.10 -16.08
C GLU A 198 7.46 2.83 -14.74
N LYS A 199 6.35 3.54 -14.54
CA LYS A 199 6.07 4.23 -13.27
C LYS A 199 5.98 3.27 -12.08
N SER A 200 5.33 2.12 -12.28
CA SER A 200 5.17 1.11 -11.24
C SER A 200 6.48 0.42 -10.87
N VAL A 201 7.38 0.18 -11.84
CA VAL A 201 8.74 -0.31 -11.58
C VAL A 201 9.50 0.66 -10.70
N GLY A 202 9.50 1.96 -11.06
CA GLY A 202 10.18 2.98 -10.27
C GLY A 202 9.68 3.07 -8.83
N ALA A 203 8.35 3.02 -8.62
CA ALA A 203 7.74 3.02 -7.30
C ALA A 203 8.08 1.75 -6.50
N SER A 204 8.07 0.57 -7.15
CA SER A 204 8.43 -0.71 -6.51
C SER A 204 9.88 -0.76 -6.07
N LEU A 205 10.82 -0.26 -6.87
CA LEU A 205 12.24 -0.20 -6.50
C LEU A 205 12.48 0.68 -5.27
N LYS A 206 11.82 1.84 -5.19
CA LYS A 206 11.89 2.71 -4.00
C LYS A 206 11.33 2.03 -2.77
N MET A 207 10.22 1.33 -2.90
CA MET A 207 9.62 0.53 -1.83
C MET A 207 10.58 -0.56 -1.33
N CYS A 208 11.21 -1.30 -2.23
CA CYS A 208 12.23 -2.30 -1.88
C CYS A 208 13.41 -1.68 -1.12
N GLY A 209 13.87 -0.49 -1.54
CA GLY A 209 14.93 0.24 -0.83
C GLY A 209 14.59 0.50 0.64
N TRP A 210 13.37 0.96 0.93
CA TRP A 210 12.91 1.16 2.30
C TRP A 210 12.82 -0.15 3.08
N ILE A 211 12.29 -1.22 2.49
CA ILE A 211 12.20 -2.54 3.14
C ILE A 211 13.59 -3.05 3.51
N MET A 212 14.57 -2.96 2.59
CA MET A 212 15.95 -3.37 2.86
C MET A 212 16.58 -2.60 4.02
N ILE A 213 16.39 -1.26 4.08
CA ILE A 213 16.89 -0.43 5.19
C ILE A 213 16.26 -0.82 6.52
N PHE A 214 14.94 -0.99 6.57
CA PHE A 214 14.26 -1.37 7.81
C PHE A 214 14.57 -2.81 8.24
N SER A 215 14.70 -3.74 7.29
CA SER A 215 15.14 -5.11 7.58
C SER A 215 16.58 -5.16 8.13
N ALA A 216 17.48 -4.35 7.57
CA ALA A 216 18.83 -4.20 8.10
C ALA A 216 18.84 -3.61 9.52
N ALA A 217 18.02 -2.59 9.79
CA ALA A 217 17.90 -2.01 11.12
C ALA A 217 17.32 -3.01 12.14
N LEU A 218 16.30 -3.80 11.76
CA LEU A 218 15.72 -4.82 12.61
C LEU A 218 16.69 -5.96 12.89
N SER A 219 17.58 -6.32 11.95
CA SER A 219 18.59 -7.36 12.18
C SER A 219 19.59 -7.00 13.27
N LEU A 220 19.86 -5.71 13.49
CA LEU A 220 20.66 -5.25 14.62
C LEU A 220 19.98 -5.47 15.96
N ALA A 221 18.65 -5.50 15.99
CA ALA A 221 17.87 -5.78 17.19
C ALA A 221 17.75 -7.29 17.51
N GLU A 222 18.17 -8.19 16.61
CA GLU A 222 18.16 -9.63 16.85
C GLU A 222 19.31 -10.11 17.80
N ASN A 223 19.85 -9.19 18.59
CA ASN A 223 20.85 -9.49 19.60
C ASN A 223 20.22 -10.34 20.73
N PRO A 224 20.89 -11.40 21.22
CA PRO A 224 20.43 -12.23 22.34
C PRO A 224 20.14 -11.47 23.64
N GLY A 225 20.78 -10.31 23.86
CA GLY A 225 20.54 -9.45 25.02
C GLY A 225 19.21 -8.68 24.99
N ILE A 226 18.47 -8.66 23.87
CA ILE A 226 17.19 -7.98 23.76
C ILE A 226 16.05 -8.97 23.96
N PRO A 227 15.11 -8.73 24.88
CA PRO A 227 13.96 -9.59 25.10
C PRO A 227 13.12 -9.78 23.83
N GLU A 228 12.60 -10.99 23.59
CA GLU A 228 11.83 -11.30 22.38
C GLU A 228 10.54 -10.45 22.25
N SER A 229 9.93 -10.07 23.36
CA SER A 229 8.80 -9.13 23.38
C SER A 229 9.16 -7.76 22.79
N VAL A 230 10.35 -7.26 23.10
CA VAL A 230 10.83 -5.97 22.55
C VAL A 230 11.10 -6.10 21.06
N LYS A 231 11.73 -7.19 20.61
CA LYS A 231 11.96 -7.46 19.17
C LYS A 231 10.64 -7.53 18.40
N THR A 232 9.63 -8.19 18.97
CA THR A 232 8.30 -8.30 18.36
C THR A 232 7.62 -6.93 18.22
N ILE A 233 7.70 -6.09 19.24
CA ILE A 233 7.17 -4.72 19.20
C ILE A 233 7.93 -3.87 18.19
N LEU A 234 9.26 -3.91 18.18
CA LEU A 234 10.09 -3.19 17.22
C LEU A 234 9.76 -3.59 15.78
N ALA A 235 9.59 -4.88 15.51
CA ALA A 235 9.18 -5.38 14.20
C ALA A 235 7.80 -4.84 13.82
N ALA A 236 6.80 -4.97 14.69
CA ALA A 236 5.42 -4.54 14.45
C ALA A 236 5.32 -3.03 14.16
N VAL A 237 6.13 -2.22 14.84
CA VAL A 237 6.15 -0.76 14.66
C VAL A 237 6.93 -0.35 13.42
N SER A 238 8.02 -1.06 13.10
CA SER A 238 8.99 -0.61 12.09
C SER A 238 8.65 -1.09 10.67
N GLU A 239 8.38 -2.40 10.49
CA GLU A 239 8.19 -2.99 9.16
C GLU A 239 7.04 -4.01 9.18
N VAL A 240 6.08 -3.83 8.28
CA VAL A 240 4.82 -4.57 8.30
C VAL A 240 4.99 -6.06 8.08
N THR A 241 5.88 -6.49 7.19
CA THR A 241 6.04 -7.91 6.84
C THR A 241 6.70 -8.69 7.97
N VAL A 242 7.80 -8.16 8.52
CA VAL A 242 8.47 -8.75 9.70
C VAL A 242 7.55 -8.70 10.92
N GLY A 243 6.80 -7.59 11.07
CA GLY A 243 5.79 -7.45 12.11
C GLY A 243 4.70 -8.51 12.02
N CYS A 244 4.21 -8.84 10.82
CA CYS A 244 3.24 -9.91 10.60
C CYS A 244 3.81 -11.29 10.92
N ILE A 245 5.04 -11.58 10.50
CA ILE A 245 5.71 -12.85 10.79
C ILE A 245 5.82 -13.08 12.31
N LYS A 246 6.30 -12.08 13.05
CA LYS A 246 6.48 -12.18 14.52
C LYS A 246 5.15 -12.21 15.28
N ASN A 247 4.05 -11.75 14.70
CA ASN A 247 2.72 -11.70 15.33
C ASN A 247 1.70 -12.65 14.68
N SER A 248 2.15 -13.62 13.86
CA SER A 248 1.27 -14.53 13.12
C SER A 248 0.32 -15.36 14.02
N ASN A 249 0.67 -15.58 15.28
CA ASN A 249 -0.14 -16.30 16.25
C ASN A 249 -1.22 -15.44 16.95
N SER A 250 -1.25 -14.13 16.70
CA SER A 250 -2.19 -13.21 17.35
C SER A 250 -3.00 -12.42 16.32
N PRO A 251 -4.15 -12.94 15.86
CA PRO A 251 -4.93 -12.34 14.78
C PRO A 251 -5.33 -10.89 15.03
N VAL A 252 -5.62 -10.51 16.27
CA VAL A 252 -6.01 -9.14 16.65
C VAL A 252 -4.81 -8.18 16.47
N ILE A 253 -3.63 -8.60 16.95
CA ILE A 253 -2.39 -7.82 16.79
C ILE A 253 -2.02 -7.75 15.31
N LEU A 254 -2.17 -8.85 14.58
CA LEU A 254 -1.90 -8.92 13.14
C LEU A 254 -2.73 -7.90 12.35
N ALA A 255 -4.03 -7.79 12.65
CA ALA A 255 -4.90 -6.79 12.05
C ALA A 255 -4.46 -5.35 12.39
N ALA A 256 -4.00 -5.10 13.63
CA ALA A 256 -3.44 -3.82 14.02
C ALA A 256 -2.14 -3.51 13.27
N VAL A 257 -1.20 -4.45 13.18
CA VAL A 257 0.08 -4.29 12.48
C VAL A 257 -0.12 -3.98 11.01
N ILE A 258 -1.01 -4.69 10.34
CA ILE A 258 -1.36 -4.43 8.94
C ILE A 258 -1.98 -3.05 8.77
N SER A 259 -2.94 -2.68 9.61
CA SER A 259 -3.55 -1.35 9.49
C SER A 259 -2.61 -0.22 9.89
N TRP A 260 -1.65 -0.45 10.78
CA TRP A 260 -0.56 0.48 11.07
C TRP A 260 0.38 0.65 9.88
N GLY A 261 0.78 -0.44 9.23
CA GLY A 261 1.66 -0.47 8.07
C GLY A 261 3.17 -0.38 8.37
N GLY A 262 3.55 -0.06 9.60
CA GLY A 262 4.95 0.17 9.98
C GLY A 262 5.48 1.54 9.55
N ILE A 263 6.53 2.02 10.24
CA ILE A 263 7.23 3.27 9.88
C ILE A 263 7.81 3.16 8.47
N CYS A 264 8.20 1.98 8.03
CA CYS A 264 8.67 1.70 6.67
C CYS A 264 7.66 2.18 5.62
N VAL A 265 6.38 1.83 5.75
CA VAL A 265 5.32 2.29 4.83
C VAL A 265 5.12 3.80 4.94
N HIS A 266 5.20 4.38 6.15
CA HIS A 266 5.11 5.84 6.32
C HIS A 266 6.23 6.58 5.58
N CYS A 267 7.44 6.02 5.55
CA CYS A 267 8.56 6.55 4.76
C CYS A 267 8.32 6.40 3.25
N GLN A 268 7.78 5.26 2.81
CA GLN A 268 7.46 5.01 1.39
C GLN A 268 6.46 6.03 0.83
N ILE A 269 5.41 6.34 1.59
CA ILE A 269 4.36 7.28 1.14
C ILE A 269 4.77 8.75 1.26
N LYS A 270 5.78 9.07 2.07
CA LYS A 270 6.22 10.46 2.31
C LYS A 270 6.60 11.18 1.03
N GLU A 271 7.17 10.48 0.05
CA GLU A 271 7.52 11.06 -1.24
C GLU A 271 6.28 11.59 -1.98
N PHE A 272 5.20 10.81 -2.00
CA PHE A 272 3.93 11.20 -2.63
C PHE A 272 3.21 12.31 -1.87
N MET A 273 3.48 12.43 -0.56
CA MET A 273 2.87 13.42 0.32
C MET A 273 3.51 14.81 0.22
N ASN A 274 4.77 14.91 -0.24
CA ASN A 274 5.50 16.18 -0.27
C ASN A 274 4.80 17.22 -1.14
N ASN A 275 4.18 16.82 -2.25
CA ASN A 275 3.47 17.71 -3.17
C ASN A 275 2.12 18.20 -2.59
N VAL A 276 1.58 17.51 -1.58
CA VAL A 276 0.25 17.74 -1.00
C VAL A 276 0.32 18.40 0.39
N ASN A 277 1.54 18.66 0.89
CA ASN A 277 1.80 19.28 2.21
C ASN A 277 1.14 18.52 3.39
N ILE A 278 1.32 17.19 3.45
CA ILE A 278 0.85 16.37 4.57
C ILE A 278 1.94 16.29 5.64
N LYS A 279 1.58 16.58 6.89
CA LYS A 279 2.51 16.50 8.01
C LYS A 279 2.63 15.05 8.51
N THR A 280 3.83 14.62 8.86
CA THR A 280 4.10 13.24 9.30
C THR A 280 3.22 12.82 10.49
N TYR A 281 2.96 13.72 11.45
CA TYR A 281 2.12 13.41 12.60
C TYR A 281 0.65 13.10 12.21
N GLU A 282 0.13 13.70 11.15
CA GLU A 282 -1.23 13.43 10.66
C GLU A 282 -1.36 11.99 10.19
N VAL A 283 -0.35 11.50 9.47
CA VAL A 283 -0.28 10.10 9.05
C VAL A 283 -0.22 9.17 10.25
N VAL A 284 0.70 9.45 11.18
CA VAL A 284 0.88 8.64 12.40
C VAL A 284 -0.42 8.54 13.20
N LEU A 285 -1.11 9.66 13.42
CA LEU A 285 -2.38 9.68 14.17
C LEU A 285 -3.48 8.89 13.46
N VAL A 286 -3.65 9.12 12.16
CA VAL A 286 -4.69 8.45 11.38
C VAL A 286 -4.41 6.95 11.28
N ARG A 287 -3.14 6.55 11.09
CA ARG A 287 -2.75 5.13 11.02
C ARG A 287 -2.86 4.43 12.38
N ALA A 288 -2.52 5.11 13.47
CA ALA A 288 -2.71 4.59 14.83
C ALA A 288 -4.20 4.36 15.13
N ALA A 289 -5.06 5.32 14.77
CA ALA A 289 -6.50 5.15 14.90
C ALA A 289 -7.03 3.98 14.03
N ALA A 290 -6.59 3.87 12.77
CA ALA A 290 -6.96 2.77 11.89
C ALA A 290 -6.51 1.41 12.45
N ALA A 291 -5.32 1.32 13.05
CA ALA A 291 -4.83 0.12 13.70
C ALA A 291 -5.72 -0.32 14.88
N GLY A 292 -6.11 0.63 15.73
CA GLY A 292 -7.03 0.37 16.84
C GLY A 292 -8.42 -0.09 16.36
N ILE A 293 -8.97 0.58 15.35
CA ILE A 293 -10.26 0.21 14.74
C ILE A 293 -10.18 -1.20 14.13
N SER A 294 -9.13 -1.50 13.38
CA SER A 294 -8.93 -2.80 12.76
C SER A 294 -8.81 -3.93 13.77
N ALA A 295 -8.03 -3.70 14.84
CA ALA A 295 -7.92 -4.64 15.95
C ALA A 295 -9.28 -4.93 16.61
N PHE A 296 -10.08 -3.88 16.83
CA PHE A 296 -11.42 -3.99 17.41
C PHE A 296 -12.38 -4.77 16.50
N ILE A 297 -12.37 -4.48 15.19
CA ILE A 297 -13.18 -5.21 14.22
C ILE A 297 -12.77 -6.68 14.19
N MET A 298 -11.46 -6.97 14.14
CA MET A 298 -10.96 -8.35 14.16
C MET A 298 -11.39 -9.07 15.45
N TRP A 299 -11.30 -8.41 16.58
CA TRP A 299 -11.77 -8.96 17.85
C TRP A 299 -13.26 -9.34 17.80
N ILE A 300 -14.11 -8.47 17.25
CA ILE A 300 -15.55 -8.76 17.05
C ILE A 300 -15.72 -9.97 16.13
N MET A 301 -15.04 -9.99 14.98
CA MET A 301 -15.14 -11.08 14.00
C MET A 301 -14.75 -12.43 14.60
N LEU A 302 -13.71 -12.48 15.43
CA LEU A 302 -13.26 -13.71 16.11
C LEU A 302 -14.22 -14.16 17.22
N ASN A 303 -14.98 -13.26 17.83
CA ASN A 303 -16.02 -13.64 18.78
C ASN A 303 -17.28 -14.21 18.08
N ILE A 304 -17.59 -13.70 16.88
CA ILE A 304 -18.72 -14.21 16.06
C ILE A 304 -18.33 -15.55 15.39
N PHE A 305 -17.06 -15.71 14.99
CA PHE A 305 -16.57 -16.90 14.27
C PHE A 305 -15.37 -17.54 15.02
N PRO A 306 -15.58 -18.15 16.19
CA PRO A 306 -14.47 -18.67 17.02
C PRO A 306 -13.68 -19.80 16.36
N GLN A 307 -14.25 -20.52 15.39
CA GLN A 307 -13.57 -21.58 14.62
C GLN A 307 -12.37 -21.06 13.81
N VAL A 308 -12.38 -19.80 13.40
CA VAL A 308 -11.25 -19.18 12.66
C VAL A 308 -10.04 -18.99 13.57
N LYS A 309 -10.27 -18.72 14.85
CA LYS A 309 -9.22 -18.62 15.86
C LYS A 309 -8.52 -19.97 16.11
N SER A 310 -9.28 -21.05 16.12
CA SER A 310 -8.76 -22.42 16.32
C SER A 310 -7.94 -22.90 15.13
N ALA A 311 -8.32 -22.55 13.91
CA ALA A 311 -7.59 -22.90 12.69
C ALA A 311 -6.19 -22.27 12.62
N ALA A 312 -6.02 -21.06 13.15
CA ALA A 312 -4.73 -20.37 13.22
C ALA A 312 -3.76 -21.01 14.25
N ALA A 313 -4.27 -21.80 15.21
CA ALA A 313 -3.46 -22.45 16.24
C ALA A 313 -2.90 -23.83 15.80
N ILE A 314 -3.38 -24.40 14.68
CA ILE A 314 -2.94 -25.73 14.20
C ILE A 314 -1.72 -25.56 13.29
N LYS A 315 -0.55 -25.73 13.85
CA LYS A 315 0.78 -25.45 13.26
C LYS A 315 1.36 -26.58 12.40
N ASN A 316 0.58 -27.46 11.77
CA ASN A 316 1.12 -28.61 11.03
C ASN A 316 0.43 -28.83 9.66
N TYR A 317 0.70 -27.96 8.70
CA TYR A 317 0.54 -28.32 7.29
C TYR A 317 1.68 -27.69 6.48
N THR A 318 2.56 -28.53 5.92
CA THR A 318 3.48 -28.16 4.84
C THR A 318 2.64 -28.02 3.59
N VAL A 319 2.21 -26.81 3.30
CA VAL A 319 1.56 -26.52 2.00
C VAL A 319 2.67 -26.24 0.99
N THR A 320 2.90 -27.18 0.09
CA THR A 320 3.59 -26.87 -1.16
C THR A 320 2.73 -25.87 -1.93
N PRO A 321 3.26 -24.72 -2.36
CA PRO A 321 2.49 -23.75 -3.12
C PRO A 321 2.11 -24.36 -4.47
N THR A 322 0.90 -24.86 -4.60
CA THR A 322 0.30 -25.18 -5.90
C THR A 322 -0.12 -23.87 -6.54
N TYR A 323 0.79 -23.26 -7.29
CA TYR A 323 0.41 -22.21 -8.24
C TYR A 323 -0.54 -22.85 -9.25
N SER A 324 -1.83 -22.57 -9.14
CA SER A 324 -2.77 -22.92 -10.18
C SER A 324 -2.38 -22.09 -11.41
N GLY A 325 -1.84 -22.71 -12.45
CA GLY A 325 -1.48 -22.04 -13.70
C GLY A 325 -2.66 -21.30 -14.36
N VAL A 326 -3.88 -21.57 -13.90
CA VAL A 326 -5.13 -20.91 -14.31
C VAL A 326 -5.08 -19.40 -14.12
N GLY A 327 -4.56 -18.88 -12.98
CA GLY A 327 -4.47 -17.44 -12.75
C GLY A 327 -3.52 -16.74 -13.72
N ILE A 328 -2.36 -17.33 -13.99
CA ILE A 328 -1.37 -16.80 -14.94
C ILE A 328 -1.95 -16.85 -16.36
N THR A 329 -2.61 -17.97 -16.74
CA THR A 329 -3.24 -18.13 -18.05
C THR A 329 -4.36 -17.11 -18.26
N MET A 330 -5.20 -16.84 -17.25
CA MET A 330 -6.24 -15.82 -17.32
C MET A 330 -5.65 -14.40 -17.46
N CYS A 331 -4.59 -14.06 -16.73
CA CYS A 331 -3.90 -12.78 -16.89
C CYS A 331 -3.31 -12.62 -18.30
N LEU A 332 -2.68 -13.66 -18.85
CA LEU A 332 -2.13 -13.65 -20.21
C LEU A 332 -3.23 -13.52 -21.27
N ILE A 333 -4.38 -14.20 -21.08
CA ILE A 333 -5.54 -14.08 -21.99
C ILE A 333 -6.08 -12.66 -21.97
N VAL A 334 -6.25 -12.04 -20.79
CA VAL A 334 -6.73 -10.66 -20.66
C VAL A 334 -5.76 -9.68 -21.33
N LEU A 335 -4.45 -9.84 -21.12
CA LEU A 335 -3.43 -9.04 -21.80
C LEU A 335 -3.49 -9.22 -23.33
N MET A 336 -3.64 -10.44 -23.81
CA MET A 336 -3.76 -10.73 -25.24
C MET A 336 -5.02 -10.10 -25.85
N ILE A 337 -6.15 -10.14 -25.15
CA ILE A 337 -7.39 -9.48 -25.55
C ILE A 337 -7.20 -7.96 -25.64
N ILE A 338 -6.54 -7.35 -24.65
CA ILE A 338 -6.23 -5.91 -24.63
C ILE A 338 -5.39 -5.54 -25.86
N PHE A 339 -4.34 -6.29 -26.19
CA PHE A 339 -3.50 -6.04 -27.36
C PHE A 339 -4.26 -6.22 -28.69
N ILE A 340 -5.16 -7.21 -28.79
CA ILE A 340 -5.97 -7.44 -29.99
C ILE A 340 -6.99 -6.32 -30.20
N LEU A 341 -7.61 -5.83 -29.12
CA LEU A 341 -8.56 -4.71 -29.17
C LEU A 341 -7.88 -3.41 -29.57
N ASP A 342 -6.68 -3.13 -29.06
CA ASP A 342 -5.88 -1.95 -29.40
C ASP A 342 -5.49 -1.94 -30.89
N ARG A 343 -5.09 -3.08 -31.45
CA ARG A 343 -4.80 -3.22 -32.88
C ARG A 343 -6.02 -2.96 -33.79
N LYS A 344 -7.22 -3.34 -33.35
CA LYS A 344 -8.44 -3.07 -34.13
C LYS A 344 -8.80 -1.58 -34.11
N VAL A 345 -8.57 -0.89 -33.00
CA VAL A 345 -8.82 0.56 -32.89
C VAL A 345 -7.84 1.35 -33.78
N THR A 346 -6.55 1.01 -33.76
CA THR A 346 -5.53 1.65 -34.60
C THR A 346 -5.73 1.39 -36.11
N LEU A 347 -6.17 0.21 -36.50
CA LEU A 347 -6.46 -0.13 -37.90
C LEU A 347 -7.78 0.50 -38.42
N GLY A 348 -8.76 0.72 -37.53
CA GLY A 348 -10.02 1.42 -37.85
C GLY A 348 -9.82 2.90 -38.14
N PHE A 349 -8.90 3.58 -37.46
CA PHE A 349 -8.59 4.99 -37.69
C PHE A 349 -7.80 5.27 -38.99
N ASN A 350 -7.04 4.28 -39.47
CA ASN A 350 -6.27 4.45 -40.73
C ASN A 350 -7.08 4.17 -42.00
N LYS A 351 -8.33 3.70 -41.88
CA LYS A 351 -9.23 3.48 -43.03
C LYS A 351 -10.13 4.69 -43.38
N ASN A 352 -10.11 5.72 -42.52
CA ASN A 352 -10.92 6.95 -42.67
C ASN A 352 -10.05 8.20 -42.88
N ARG A 353 -8.83 8.05 -43.40
CA ARG A 353 -8.02 9.16 -43.99
C ARG A 353 -7.79 8.94 -45.45
#